data_d9aef34247ecb8d22dfe2e78b3dd01da
#
_entry.id   d9aef34247ecb8d22dfe2e78b3dd01da
#
_cell.length_a   1.000
_cell.length_b   1.000
_cell.length_c   1.000
_cell.angle_alpha   90.00
_cell.angle_beta   90.00
_cell.angle_gamma   90.00
#
_symmetry.space_group_name_H-M   'P 1'
#
loop_
_entity.id
_entity.type
_entity.pdbx_description
1 polymer ?
#
loop_
_entity_poly.entity_id
_entity_poly.type
_entity_poly.pdbx_seq_one_letter_code
_entity_poly.pdbx_strand_id
1 'polypeptide(L)'
;MSLVRILIDGYSLLHSWPELAPGKARHSAAARDELIRVLTLYRDATHTPITIFFDGSSPKIDGPSQTRSTPDLEILFSRAGQTADQMIERAAHRFQPYGEVLAVTDDHAERDTVINLGGMAASCWNFIQTVQNTLGELDDDIKNHNRREQNKFKRRS
;
A
#
# COMPACT_ATOMS: atom_id res chain seq x y z
N MET A 1 -19.97 6.10 -4.33
CA MET A 1 -19.29 6.66 -3.15
C MET A 1 -17.80 6.69 -3.38
N SER A 2 -17.11 7.65 -2.81
CA SER A 2 -15.67 7.74 -2.97
C SER A 2 -14.92 6.70 -2.13
N LEU A 3 -13.76 6.31 -2.61
CA LEU A 3 -12.85 5.42 -1.89
C LEU A 3 -12.28 6.15 -0.67
N VAL A 4 -12.51 5.60 0.51
CA VAL A 4 -12.09 6.25 1.76
C VAL A 4 -10.79 5.70 2.32
N ARG A 5 -10.43 4.46 1.98
CA ARG A 5 -9.20 3.83 2.45
C ARG A 5 -8.87 2.56 1.67
N ILE A 6 -7.58 2.29 1.53
CA ILE A 6 -7.08 1.03 0.99
C ILE A 6 -6.55 0.19 2.15
N LEU A 7 -7.03 -1.05 2.26
CA LEU A 7 -6.66 -2.00 3.31
C LEU A 7 -5.80 -3.09 2.66
N ILE A 8 -4.56 -3.24 3.10
CA ILE A 8 -3.60 -4.11 2.43
C ILE A 8 -3.11 -5.21 3.37
N ASP A 9 -3.20 -6.46 2.91
CA ASP A 9 -2.49 -7.57 3.54
C ASP A 9 -1.01 -7.49 3.11
N GLY A 10 -0.16 -7.01 4.02
CA GLY A 10 1.22 -6.68 3.71
C GLY A 10 2.06 -7.86 3.23
N TYR A 11 1.95 -9.00 3.89
CA TYR A 11 2.74 -10.17 3.50
C TYR A 11 2.21 -10.83 2.22
N SER A 12 0.91 -10.81 1.98
CA SER A 12 0.36 -11.25 0.70
C SER A 12 0.89 -10.40 -0.44
N LEU A 13 0.93 -9.10 -0.25
CA LEU A 13 1.44 -8.18 -1.27
C LEU A 13 2.94 -8.40 -1.50
N LEU A 14 3.73 -8.55 -0.44
CA LEU A 14 5.17 -8.85 -0.56
C LEU A 14 5.41 -10.19 -1.24
N HIS A 15 4.58 -11.19 -0.95
CA HIS A 15 4.68 -12.49 -1.59
C HIS A 15 4.48 -12.39 -3.12
N SER A 16 3.58 -11.55 -3.55
CA SER A 16 3.26 -11.36 -4.97
C SER A 16 4.16 -10.36 -5.67
N TRP A 17 5.09 -9.74 -4.95
CA TRP A 17 5.94 -8.67 -5.49
C TRP A 17 7.43 -8.91 -5.23
N PRO A 18 8.02 -9.99 -5.79
CA PRO A 18 9.41 -10.33 -5.52
C PRO A 18 10.41 -9.29 -6.04
N GLU A 19 10.04 -8.50 -7.04
CA GLU A 19 10.91 -7.46 -7.62
C GLU A 19 11.04 -6.23 -6.72
N LEU A 20 10.19 -6.08 -5.73
CA LEU A 20 10.18 -4.92 -4.84
C LEU A 20 11.44 -4.87 -3.97
N ALA A 21 11.84 -6.01 -3.42
CA ALA A 21 13.02 -6.13 -2.56
C ALA A 21 13.82 -7.37 -2.94
N PRO A 22 14.53 -7.33 -4.09
CA PRO A 22 15.26 -8.49 -4.57
C PRO A 22 16.31 -8.97 -3.57
N GLY A 23 16.37 -10.28 -3.36
CA GLY A 23 17.33 -10.88 -2.43
C GLY A 23 16.99 -10.72 -0.96
N LYS A 24 15.87 -10.11 -0.61
CA LYS A 24 15.41 -9.97 0.78
C LYS A 24 14.32 -10.99 1.08
N ALA A 25 14.33 -11.54 2.29
CA ALA A 25 13.26 -12.41 2.74
C ALA A 25 11.94 -11.63 2.85
N ARG A 26 10.83 -12.27 2.46
CA ARG A 26 9.51 -11.61 2.41
C ARG A 26 9.03 -11.10 3.76
N HIS A 27 9.42 -11.76 4.83
CA HIS A 27 9.06 -11.38 6.20
C HIS A 27 10.12 -10.51 6.87
N SER A 28 11.14 -10.06 6.13
CA SER A 28 12.21 -9.26 6.70
C SER A 28 11.78 -7.80 6.91
N ALA A 29 12.44 -7.14 7.84
CA ALA A 29 12.25 -5.72 8.05
C ALA A 29 12.59 -4.92 6.79
N ALA A 30 13.62 -5.32 6.05
CA ALA A 30 14.02 -4.66 4.82
C ALA A 30 12.93 -4.71 3.75
N ALA A 31 12.25 -5.85 3.59
CA ALA A 31 11.13 -5.97 2.64
C ALA A 31 9.94 -5.12 3.07
N ARG A 32 9.59 -5.14 4.35
CA ARG A 32 8.52 -4.29 4.88
C ARG A 32 8.81 -2.81 4.68
N ASP A 33 10.02 -2.38 4.96
CA ASP A 33 10.41 -0.97 4.81
C ASP A 33 10.33 -0.52 3.35
N GLU A 34 10.72 -1.37 2.42
CA GLU A 34 10.61 -1.07 0.98
C GLU A 34 9.15 -0.97 0.54
N LEU A 35 8.28 -1.86 1.02
CA LEU A 35 6.85 -1.79 0.75
C LEU A 35 6.26 -0.48 1.29
N ILE A 36 6.61 -0.11 2.51
CA ILE A 36 6.13 1.13 3.14
C ILE A 36 6.60 2.33 2.33
N ARG A 37 7.85 2.34 1.86
CA ARG A 37 8.40 3.42 1.04
C ARG A 37 7.60 3.60 -0.26
N VAL A 38 7.35 2.52 -0.97
CA VAL A 38 6.62 2.55 -2.25
C VAL A 38 5.16 2.97 -2.04
N LEU A 39 4.51 2.44 -1.00
CA LEU A 39 3.13 2.80 -0.71
C LEU A 39 2.98 4.23 -0.20
N THR A 40 4.01 4.77 0.45
CA THR A 40 4.05 6.19 0.80
C THR A 40 4.04 7.06 -0.45
N LEU A 41 4.83 6.71 -1.45
CA LEU A 41 4.83 7.42 -2.74
C LEU A 41 3.47 7.33 -3.44
N TYR A 42 2.86 6.16 -3.40
CA TYR A 42 1.53 5.95 -3.99
C TYR A 42 0.46 6.78 -3.27
N ARG A 43 0.48 6.79 -1.93
CA ARG A 43 -0.42 7.63 -1.14
C ARG A 43 -0.26 9.11 -1.50
N ASP A 44 0.97 9.58 -1.60
CA ASP A 44 1.25 10.98 -1.94
C ASP A 44 0.74 11.34 -3.34
N ALA A 45 0.82 10.40 -4.28
CA ALA A 45 0.35 10.59 -5.64
C ALA A 45 -1.19 10.57 -5.75
N THR A 46 -1.87 9.75 -4.96
CA THR A 46 -3.31 9.54 -5.06
C THR A 46 -4.13 10.23 -3.99
N HIS A 47 -3.49 10.66 -2.91
CA HIS A 47 -4.13 11.22 -1.71
C HIS A 47 -5.13 10.27 -1.03
N THR A 48 -5.00 8.97 -1.26
CA THR A 48 -5.87 7.96 -0.67
C THR A 48 -5.20 7.37 0.56
N PRO A 49 -5.84 7.42 1.75
CA PRO A 49 -5.28 6.81 2.95
C PRO A 49 -5.11 5.30 2.81
N ILE A 50 -4.04 4.77 3.39
CA ILE A 50 -3.68 3.36 3.31
C ILE A 50 -3.44 2.81 4.71
N THR A 51 -3.96 1.61 4.98
CA THR A 51 -3.59 0.82 6.15
C THR A 51 -2.98 -0.49 5.70
N ILE A 52 -1.77 -0.79 6.17
CA ILE A 52 -1.07 -2.04 5.89
C ILE A 52 -1.13 -2.91 7.12
N PHE A 53 -1.64 -4.13 6.95
CA PHE A 53 -1.75 -5.10 8.04
C PHE A 53 -0.69 -6.19 7.86
N PHE A 54 0.08 -6.44 8.91
CA PHE A 54 1.06 -7.52 8.94
C PHE A 54 0.68 -8.55 9.98
N ASP A 55 0.72 -9.83 9.61
CA ASP A 55 0.57 -10.91 10.56
C ASP A 55 1.80 -10.99 11.46
N GLY A 56 1.57 -11.16 12.76
CA GLY A 56 2.63 -11.37 13.72
C GLY A 56 2.87 -10.18 14.64
N SER A 57 3.76 -10.40 15.58
CA SER A 57 4.10 -9.38 16.57
C SER A 57 4.85 -8.23 15.91
N SER A 58 4.59 -7.03 16.39
CA SER A 58 5.46 -5.89 16.06
C SER A 58 6.90 -6.28 16.38
N PRO A 59 7.84 -6.07 15.44
CA PRO A 59 9.24 -6.33 15.75
C PRO A 59 9.65 -5.53 16.97
N LYS A 60 10.33 -6.19 17.91
CA LYS A 60 10.97 -5.46 19.02
C LYS A 60 12.05 -4.61 18.39
N ILE A 61 11.82 -3.32 18.40
CA ILE A 61 12.75 -2.38 17.80
C ILE A 61 13.66 -1.89 18.91
N ASP A 62 14.86 -2.40 18.90
CA ASP A 62 15.95 -1.81 19.65
C ASP A 62 16.45 -0.62 18.83
N GLY A 63 15.89 0.55 19.11
CA GLY A 63 16.30 1.77 18.42
C GLY A 63 15.13 2.56 17.84
N PRO A 64 15.39 3.72 17.24
CA PRO A 64 14.33 4.53 16.66
C PRO A 64 13.67 3.78 15.51
N SER A 65 12.38 3.53 15.62
CA SER A 65 11.59 2.97 14.57
C SER A 65 11.63 3.91 13.38
N GLN A 66 12.12 3.41 12.25
CA GLN A 66 12.13 4.17 11.01
C GLN A 66 10.77 4.19 10.34
N THR A 67 9.86 3.30 10.74
CA THR A 67 8.52 3.21 10.21
C THR A 67 7.57 3.92 11.15
N ARG A 68 7.18 5.13 10.77
CA ARG A 68 6.19 5.89 11.52
C ARG A 68 4.83 5.68 10.89
N SER A 69 3.92 5.09 11.67
CA SER A 69 2.53 5.03 11.32
C SER A 69 1.93 6.44 11.43
N THR A 70 1.26 6.89 10.37
CA THR A 70 0.51 8.14 10.36
C THR A 70 -0.95 7.83 10.06
N PRO A 71 -1.90 8.76 10.32
CA PRO A 71 -3.30 8.51 9.97
C PRO A 71 -3.53 8.19 8.49
N ASP A 72 -2.70 8.73 7.59
CA ASP A 72 -2.82 8.52 6.16
C ASP A 72 -2.08 7.30 5.67
N LEU A 73 -1.08 6.83 6.41
CA LEU A 73 -0.37 5.59 6.14
C LEU A 73 -0.18 4.85 7.46
N GLU A 74 -1.15 4.03 7.79
CA GLU A 74 -1.20 3.29 9.04
C GLU A 74 -0.59 1.91 8.86
N ILE A 75 0.25 1.49 9.82
CA ILE A 75 0.90 0.18 9.80
C ILE A 75 0.52 -0.53 11.08
N LEU A 76 -0.18 -1.65 10.93
CA LEU A 76 -0.69 -2.41 12.06
C LEU A 76 -0.19 -3.86 12.01
N PHE A 77 0.18 -4.37 13.17
CA PHE A 77 0.55 -5.77 13.33
C PHE A 77 -0.54 -6.50 14.12
N SER A 78 -0.85 -7.73 13.70
CA SER A 78 -1.83 -8.54 14.41
C SER A 78 -1.27 -8.95 15.77
N ARG A 79 -2.16 -9.03 16.75
CA ARG A 79 -1.82 -9.54 18.09
C ARG A 79 -1.96 -11.06 18.10
N ALA A 80 -1.44 -11.69 19.17
CA ALA A 80 -1.62 -13.12 19.37
C ALA A 80 -3.10 -13.52 19.26
N GLY A 81 -3.39 -14.52 18.46
CA GLY A 81 -4.75 -14.98 18.20
C GLY A 81 -5.52 -14.21 17.13
N GLN A 82 -4.92 -13.21 16.51
CA GLN A 82 -5.51 -12.46 15.39
C GLN A 82 -4.69 -12.65 14.13
N THR A 83 -5.37 -12.56 12.97
CA THR A 83 -4.73 -12.58 11.66
C THR A 83 -4.91 -11.24 10.96
N ALA A 84 -4.09 -10.96 9.94
CA ALA A 84 -4.29 -9.78 9.10
C ALA A 84 -5.68 -9.79 8.47
N ASP A 85 -6.17 -10.95 8.04
CA ASP A 85 -7.50 -11.12 7.46
C ASP A 85 -8.60 -10.62 8.40
N GLN A 86 -8.53 -11.03 9.68
CA GLN A 86 -9.51 -10.60 10.68
C GLN A 86 -9.45 -9.09 10.92
N MET A 87 -8.27 -8.51 10.92
CA MET A 87 -8.10 -7.06 11.08
C MET A 87 -8.67 -6.30 9.88
N ILE A 88 -8.46 -6.80 8.66
CA ILE A 88 -9.01 -6.20 7.44
C ILE A 88 -10.53 -6.24 7.44
N GLU A 89 -11.13 -7.38 7.79
CA GLU A 89 -12.59 -7.50 7.89
C GLU A 89 -13.17 -6.51 8.90
N ARG A 90 -12.53 -6.41 10.05
CA ARG A 90 -12.96 -5.49 11.10
C ARG A 90 -12.86 -4.03 10.65
N ALA A 91 -11.76 -3.68 9.97
CA ALA A 91 -11.57 -2.33 9.43
C ALA A 91 -12.59 -2.02 8.33
N ALA A 92 -12.85 -2.98 7.43
CA ALA A 92 -13.86 -2.81 6.37
C ALA A 92 -15.25 -2.53 6.96
N HIS A 93 -15.62 -3.23 8.02
CA HIS A 93 -16.87 -3.00 8.73
C HIS A 93 -16.91 -1.60 9.36
N ARG A 94 -15.82 -1.20 10.00
CA ARG A 94 -15.72 0.11 10.66
C ARG A 94 -15.84 1.27 9.69
N PHE A 95 -15.24 1.16 8.50
CA PHE A 95 -15.25 2.24 7.52
C PHE A 95 -16.49 2.27 6.63
N GLN A 96 -17.32 1.22 6.65
CA GLN A 96 -18.51 1.13 5.80
C GLN A 96 -19.40 2.38 5.83
N PRO A 97 -19.69 2.99 7.01
CA PRO A 97 -20.55 4.19 7.05
C PRO A 97 -19.94 5.41 6.35
N TYR A 98 -18.65 5.43 6.13
CA TYR A 98 -17.93 6.59 5.59
C TYR A 98 -17.71 6.52 4.08
N GLY A 99 -17.89 5.36 3.47
CA GLY A 99 -17.70 5.15 2.05
C GLY A 99 -17.16 3.77 1.74
N GLU A 100 -16.58 3.62 0.55
CA GLU A 100 -16.03 2.35 0.11
C GLU A 100 -14.59 2.19 0.54
N VAL A 101 -14.21 0.96 0.93
CA VAL A 101 -12.82 0.56 1.11
C VAL A 101 -12.40 -0.35 -0.03
N LEU A 102 -11.10 -0.36 -0.35
CA LEU A 102 -10.51 -1.32 -1.26
C LEU A 102 -9.64 -2.27 -0.43
N ALA A 103 -9.96 -3.56 -0.43
CA ALA A 103 -9.11 -4.57 0.20
C ALA A 103 -8.20 -5.21 -0.83
N VAL A 104 -6.91 -5.27 -0.53
CA VAL A 104 -5.89 -5.88 -1.39
C VAL A 104 -5.42 -7.17 -0.74
N THR A 105 -5.86 -8.28 -1.28
CA THR A 105 -5.54 -9.61 -0.78
C THR A 105 -5.77 -10.66 -1.87
N ASP A 106 -5.04 -11.76 -1.82
CA ASP A 106 -5.26 -12.90 -2.71
C ASP A 106 -6.21 -13.94 -2.12
N ASP A 107 -6.63 -13.78 -0.87
CA ASP A 107 -7.61 -14.67 -0.25
C ASP A 107 -9.02 -14.37 -0.79
N HIS A 108 -9.61 -15.35 -1.51
CA HIS A 108 -10.93 -15.20 -2.11
C HIS A 108 -12.03 -15.02 -1.07
N ALA A 109 -11.97 -15.76 0.04
CA ALA A 109 -12.97 -15.65 1.09
C ALA A 109 -12.96 -14.25 1.71
N GLU A 110 -11.79 -13.70 1.92
CA GLU A 110 -11.63 -12.34 2.45
C GLU A 110 -12.16 -11.30 1.47
N ARG A 111 -11.84 -11.44 0.18
CA ARG A 111 -12.38 -10.55 -0.86
C ARG A 111 -13.91 -10.58 -0.87
N ASP A 112 -14.51 -11.76 -0.81
CA ASP A 112 -15.97 -11.92 -0.79
C ASP A 112 -16.58 -11.24 0.45
N THR A 113 -15.94 -11.39 1.61
CA THR A 113 -16.39 -10.75 2.84
C THR A 113 -16.42 -9.23 2.70
N VAL A 114 -15.36 -8.64 2.15
CA VAL A 114 -15.28 -7.18 1.97
C VAL A 114 -16.32 -6.69 0.96
N ILE A 115 -16.52 -7.42 -0.14
CA ILE A 115 -17.53 -7.10 -1.15
C ILE A 115 -18.92 -7.16 -0.53
N ASN A 116 -19.21 -8.15 0.29
CA ASN A 116 -20.49 -8.29 0.99
C ASN A 116 -20.75 -7.14 1.98
N LEU A 117 -19.68 -6.53 2.48
CA LEU A 117 -19.79 -5.34 3.34
C LEU A 117 -19.92 -4.03 2.55
N GLY A 118 -20.02 -4.11 1.22
CA GLY A 118 -20.16 -2.93 0.36
C GLY A 118 -18.84 -2.35 -0.11
N GLY A 119 -17.72 -3.00 0.18
CA GLY A 119 -16.41 -2.55 -0.27
C GLY A 119 -16.02 -3.13 -1.63
N MET A 120 -14.82 -2.77 -2.06
CA MET A 120 -14.18 -3.31 -3.25
C MET A 120 -13.02 -4.21 -2.87
N ALA A 121 -12.65 -5.12 -3.76
CA ALA A 121 -11.50 -5.99 -3.54
C ALA A 121 -10.65 -6.09 -4.81
N ALA A 122 -9.35 -6.20 -4.63
CA ALA A 122 -8.39 -6.40 -5.72
C ALA A 122 -7.41 -7.49 -5.34
N SER A 123 -6.94 -8.23 -6.34
CA SER A 123 -5.81 -9.13 -6.14
C SER A 123 -4.54 -8.32 -5.92
N CYS A 124 -3.55 -8.95 -5.29
CA CYS A 124 -2.25 -8.32 -5.11
C CYS A 124 -1.61 -7.95 -6.46
N TRP A 125 -1.71 -8.85 -7.44
CA TRP A 125 -1.15 -8.60 -8.78
C TRP A 125 -1.77 -7.36 -9.43
N ASN A 126 -3.11 -7.24 -9.42
CA ASN A 126 -3.79 -6.09 -9.98
C ASN A 126 -3.41 -4.79 -9.29
N PHE A 127 -3.30 -4.83 -7.97
CA PHE A 127 -2.91 -3.64 -7.20
C PHE A 127 -1.46 -3.23 -7.51
N ILE A 128 -0.55 -4.19 -7.64
CA ILE A 128 0.84 -3.92 -8.02
C ILE A 128 0.89 -3.20 -9.36
N GLN A 129 0.12 -3.67 -10.35
CA GLN A 129 0.05 -3.02 -11.66
C GLN A 129 -0.45 -1.58 -11.55
N THR A 130 -1.47 -1.36 -10.72
CA THR A 130 -2.01 -0.02 -10.49
C THR A 130 -0.95 0.91 -9.87
N VAL A 131 -0.22 0.43 -8.87
CA VAL A 131 0.84 1.20 -8.22
C VAL A 131 1.96 1.53 -9.21
N GLN A 132 2.43 0.53 -9.96
CA GLN A 132 3.49 0.72 -10.94
C GLN A 132 3.09 1.70 -12.05
N ASN A 133 1.87 1.59 -12.54
CA ASN A 133 1.36 2.50 -13.56
C ASN A 133 1.28 3.94 -13.05
N THR A 134 0.73 4.12 -11.85
CA THR A 134 0.61 5.45 -11.24
C THR A 134 1.97 6.11 -11.02
N LEU A 135 2.93 5.37 -10.45
CA LEU A 135 4.26 5.90 -10.18
C LEU A 135 5.07 6.07 -11.47
N GLY A 136 4.86 5.21 -12.47
CA GLY A 136 5.47 5.34 -13.79
C GLY A 136 4.99 6.57 -14.53
N GLU A 137 3.70 6.85 -14.52
CA GLU A 137 3.13 8.06 -15.11
C GLU A 137 3.68 9.34 -14.46
N LEU A 138 3.79 9.35 -13.14
CA LEU A 138 4.35 10.49 -12.41
C LEU A 138 5.81 10.73 -12.80
N ASP A 139 6.61 9.67 -12.90
CA ASP A 139 8.01 9.76 -13.32
C ASP A 139 8.14 10.29 -14.74
N ASP A 140 7.30 9.84 -15.68
CA ASP A 140 7.26 10.32 -17.05
C ASP A 140 6.88 11.81 -17.13
N ASP A 141 5.91 12.23 -16.33
CA ASP A 141 5.50 13.64 -16.27
C ASP A 141 6.64 14.54 -15.78
N ILE A 142 7.37 14.11 -14.77
CA ILE A 142 8.55 14.82 -14.26
C ILE A 142 9.63 14.92 -15.33
N LYS A 143 9.93 13.81 -16.02
CA LYS A 143 10.92 13.80 -17.11
C LYS A 143 10.54 14.73 -18.24
N ASN A 144 9.29 14.73 -18.65
CA ASN A 144 8.78 15.61 -19.71
C ASN A 144 8.87 17.08 -19.31
N HIS A 145 8.52 17.41 -18.07
CA HIS A 145 8.65 18.76 -17.55
C HIS A 145 10.12 19.21 -17.57
N ASN A 146 11.03 18.39 -17.13
CA ASN A 146 12.47 18.70 -17.14
C ASN A 146 13.00 18.91 -18.54
N ARG A 147 12.57 18.13 -19.54
CA ARG A 147 12.94 18.33 -20.94
C ARG A 147 12.47 19.67 -21.46
N ARG A 148 11.24 20.05 -21.16
CA ARG A 148 10.68 21.35 -21.58
C ARG A 148 11.49 22.50 -21.00
N GLU A 149 11.86 22.43 -19.73
CA GLU A 149 12.69 23.45 -19.10
C GLU A 149 14.08 23.54 -19.73
N GLN A 150 14.73 22.42 -20.01
CA GLN A 150 16.02 22.39 -20.70
C GLN A 150 15.94 23.01 -22.11
N ASN A 151 14.89 22.72 -22.85
CA ASN A 151 14.69 23.29 -24.19
C ASN A 151 14.47 24.80 -24.16
N LYS A 152 13.78 25.31 -23.14
CA LYS A 152 13.64 26.77 -22.95
C LYS A 152 14.97 27.42 -22.69
N PHE A 153 15.85 26.84 -21.89
CA PHE A 153 17.19 27.35 -21.66
C PHE A 153 18.03 27.37 -22.93
N LYS A 154 17.98 26.33 -23.74
CA LYS A 154 18.73 26.26 -25.01
C LYS A 154 18.28 27.31 -26.01
N ARG A 155 17.01 27.71 -26.02
CA ARG A 155 16.48 28.74 -26.93
C ARG A 155 16.85 30.16 -26.52
N ARG A 156 17.25 30.37 -25.28
CA ARG A 156 17.61 31.70 -24.74
C ARG A 156 19.10 31.98 -24.79
N SER A 157 19.91 31.00 -25.11
CA SER A 157 21.37 31.18 -25.20
C SER A 157 21.82 31.55 -26.57
#